data_339f75f83e8e1496e6faa1babeff6af3
#
_entry.id   339f75f83e8e1496e6faa1babeff6af3
#
_cell.length_a   1.000
_cell.length_b   1.000
_cell.length_c   1.000
_cell.angle_alpha   90.00
_cell.angle_beta   90.00
_cell.angle_gamma   90.00
#
_symmetry.space_group_name_H-M   'P 1'
#
loop_
_entity.id
_entity.type
_entity.pdbx_description
1 polymer ?
#
loop_
_entity_poly.entity_id
_entity_poly.type
_entity_poly.pdbx_seq_one_letter_code
_entity_poly.pdbx_strand_id
1 'polypeptide(L)'
;GAFTASSAMMDLLSDNPKLGHITTFGGHPVIASACLATLQEITETNLMAEAIEKEKLFRSLLVHPLIQEIRGKGLMLAAMTKSADITNEVILKCQDKGLILFWLLFEGCAIRITPPLTISEEEIREGCSIILEVMDEMMNKN
;
A
#
# COMPACT_ATOMS: atom_id res chain seq x y z
N GLY A 1 12.21 -7.85 5.19
CA GLY A 1 12.02 -8.49 3.88
C GLY A 1 13.23 -9.30 3.46
N ALA A 2 13.08 -10.05 2.39
CA ALA A 2 14.14 -10.84 1.77
C ALA A 2 14.00 -10.80 0.25
N PHE A 3 15.12 -10.98 -0.46
CA PHE A 3 15.08 -11.26 -1.90
C PHE A 3 15.99 -12.45 -2.20
N THR A 4 15.70 -13.16 -3.27
CA THR A 4 16.44 -14.34 -3.71
C THR A 4 16.81 -14.18 -5.19
N ALA A 5 18.07 -14.47 -5.50
CA ALA A 5 18.57 -14.45 -6.88
C ALA A 5 19.48 -15.65 -7.13
N SER A 6 19.84 -15.90 -8.39
CA SER A 6 20.80 -16.94 -8.72
C SER A 6 22.20 -16.59 -8.21
N SER A 7 23.04 -17.60 -7.96
CA SER A 7 24.44 -17.39 -7.56
C SER A 7 25.16 -16.47 -8.53
N ALA A 8 24.99 -16.68 -9.83
CA ALA A 8 25.64 -15.85 -10.85
C ALA A 8 25.26 -14.36 -10.77
N MET A 9 24.02 -14.05 -10.36
CA MET A 9 23.60 -12.66 -10.12
C MET A 9 24.20 -12.10 -8.83
N MET A 10 24.23 -12.90 -7.76
CA MET A 10 24.80 -12.48 -6.47
C MET A 10 26.29 -12.28 -6.55
N ASP A 11 27.01 -13.09 -7.34
CA ASP A 11 28.45 -13.01 -7.52
C ASP A 11 28.90 -11.66 -8.13
N LEU A 12 28.03 -11.00 -8.91
CA LEU A 12 28.30 -9.65 -9.44
C LEU A 12 28.43 -8.58 -8.33
N LEU A 13 27.93 -8.86 -7.14
CA LEU A 13 27.99 -7.95 -5.98
C LEU A 13 29.13 -8.31 -5.01
N SER A 14 29.97 -9.32 -5.34
CA SER A 14 30.98 -9.86 -4.41
C SER A 14 32.29 -9.08 -4.40
N ASP A 15 32.74 -8.55 -5.53
CA ASP A 15 34.10 -8.05 -5.70
C ASP A 15 34.24 -6.53 -5.91
N ASN A 16 33.34 -5.91 -6.64
CA ASN A 16 33.46 -4.47 -6.94
C ASN A 16 32.08 -3.75 -6.93
N PRO A 17 31.73 -3.12 -5.83
CA PRO A 17 32.46 -3.00 -4.57
C PRO A 17 32.48 -4.29 -3.75
N LYS A 18 33.54 -4.53 -2.98
CA LYS A 18 33.59 -5.65 -2.02
C LYS A 18 32.38 -5.56 -1.10
N LEU A 19 31.71 -6.70 -0.89
CA LEU A 19 30.57 -6.80 0.00
C LEU A 19 29.39 -5.92 -0.39
N GLY A 20 29.20 -5.66 -1.70
CA GLY A 20 28.13 -4.80 -2.21
C GLY A 20 26.70 -5.24 -1.90
N HIS A 21 26.54 -6.46 -1.40
CA HIS A 21 25.26 -7.05 -0.95
C HIS A 21 25.03 -6.95 0.56
N ILE A 22 25.99 -6.42 1.33
CA ILE A 22 25.86 -6.34 2.80
C ILE A 22 24.95 -5.20 3.20
N THR A 23 24.09 -5.48 4.18
CA THR A 23 23.32 -4.50 4.94
C THR A 23 23.61 -4.67 6.42
N THR A 24 23.49 -3.59 7.20
CA THR A 24 23.82 -3.58 8.65
C THR A 24 23.10 -4.69 9.42
N PHE A 25 21.86 -4.98 9.07
CA PHE A 25 21.01 -5.96 9.74
C PHE A 25 20.71 -7.21 8.89
N GLY A 26 21.40 -7.40 7.76
CA GLY A 26 21.27 -8.58 6.92
C GLY A 26 21.57 -9.87 7.72
N GLY A 27 20.63 -10.81 7.72
CA GLY A 27 20.76 -12.06 8.47
C GLY A 27 20.60 -11.94 9.99
N HIS A 28 20.20 -10.78 10.52
CA HIS A 28 19.95 -10.61 11.96
C HIS A 28 18.84 -11.56 12.43
N PRO A 29 19.02 -12.32 13.54
CA PRO A 29 18.07 -13.37 13.97
C PRO A 29 16.63 -12.87 14.16
N VAL A 30 16.45 -11.68 14.74
CA VAL A 30 15.10 -11.11 14.95
C VAL A 30 14.42 -10.82 13.60
N ILE A 31 15.17 -10.25 12.63
CA ILE A 31 14.63 -9.97 11.29
C ILE A 31 14.34 -11.28 10.55
N ALA A 32 15.21 -12.27 10.65
CA ALA A 32 15.01 -13.57 10.03
C ALA A 32 13.77 -14.28 10.62
N SER A 33 13.58 -14.23 11.94
CA SER A 33 12.38 -14.78 12.60
C SER A 33 11.10 -14.08 12.18
N ALA A 34 11.11 -12.75 12.07
CA ALA A 34 9.97 -11.99 11.62
C ALA A 34 9.64 -12.30 10.15
N CYS A 35 10.66 -12.43 9.28
CA CYS A 35 10.47 -12.83 7.89
C CYS A 35 9.86 -14.24 7.78
N LEU A 36 10.34 -15.20 8.60
CA LEU A 36 9.80 -16.55 8.60
C LEU A 36 8.34 -16.58 9.04
N ALA A 37 7.99 -15.90 10.14
CA ALA A 37 6.63 -15.82 10.63
C ALA A 37 5.68 -15.17 9.59
N THR A 38 6.12 -14.09 8.94
CA THR A 38 5.34 -13.43 7.89
C THR A 38 5.13 -14.36 6.68
N LEU A 39 6.17 -15.10 6.28
CA LEU A 39 6.07 -16.03 5.16
C LEU A 39 5.10 -17.18 5.48
N GLN A 40 5.20 -17.74 6.70
CA GLN A 40 4.29 -18.77 7.16
C GLN A 40 2.84 -18.28 7.17
N GLU A 41 2.58 -17.11 7.73
CA GLU A 41 1.24 -16.50 7.73
C GLU A 41 0.67 -16.37 6.32
N ILE A 42 1.46 -15.86 5.36
CA ILE A 42 1.02 -15.69 3.97
C ILE A 42 0.76 -17.03 3.28
N THR A 43 1.59 -18.07 3.56
CA THR A 43 1.51 -19.35 2.85
C THR A 43 0.54 -20.35 3.48
N GLU A 44 0.27 -20.24 4.77
CA GLU A 44 -0.59 -21.16 5.53
C GLU A 44 -2.03 -20.65 5.71
N THR A 45 -2.29 -19.40 5.26
CA THR A 45 -3.61 -18.77 5.32
C THR A 45 -4.14 -18.41 3.93
N ASN A 46 -5.37 -17.90 3.87
CA ASN A 46 -6.02 -17.47 2.62
C ASN A 46 -5.72 -16.00 2.24
N LEU A 47 -4.78 -15.33 2.90
CA LEU A 47 -4.53 -13.89 2.70
C LEU A 47 -4.33 -13.48 1.24
N MET A 48 -3.67 -14.33 0.43
CA MET A 48 -3.47 -14.05 -1.00
C MET A 48 -4.78 -14.04 -1.80
N ALA A 49 -5.69 -14.99 -1.51
CA ALA A 49 -6.99 -15.05 -2.16
C ALA A 49 -7.90 -13.90 -1.67
N GLU A 50 -7.91 -13.65 -0.36
CA GLU A 50 -8.65 -12.56 0.25
C GLU A 50 -8.23 -11.20 -0.27
N ALA A 51 -6.93 -10.98 -0.54
CA ALA A 51 -6.46 -9.71 -1.10
C ALA A 51 -7.11 -9.37 -2.44
N ILE A 52 -7.46 -10.38 -3.25
CA ILE A 52 -8.16 -10.19 -4.53
C ILE A 52 -9.61 -9.77 -4.30
N GLU A 53 -10.29 -10.38 -3.33
CA GLU A 53 -11.67 -10.00 -2.99
C GLU A 53 -11.73 -8.62 -2.33
N LYS A 54 -10.79 -8.32 -1.45
CA LYS A 54 -10.64 -6.99 -0.83
C LYS A 54 -10.33 -5.90 -1.86
N GLU A 55 -9.55 -6.19 -2.91
CA GLU A 55 -9.36 -5.28 -4.06
C GLU A 55 -10.69 -4.95 -4.73
N LYS A 56 -11.51 -5.96 -5.02
CA LYS A 56 -12.83 -5.75 -5.64
C LYS A 56 -13.71 -4.87 -4.76
N LEU A 57 -13.67 -5.08 -3.45
CA LEU A 57 -14.43 -4.28 -2.49
C LEU A 57 -13.97 -2.81 -2.53
N PHE A 58 -12.67 -2.53 -2.46
CA PHE A 58 -12.14 -1.16 -2.59
C PHE A 58 -12.61 -0.50 -3.89
N ARG A 59 -12.49 -1.20 -5.03
CA ARG A 59 -12.90 -0.67 -6.34
C ARG A 59 -14.40 -0.41 -6.43
N SER A 60 -15.22 -1.21 -5.76
CA SER A 60 -16.67 -1.02 -5.74
C SER A 60 -17.12 0.13 -4.88
N LEU A 61 -16.37 0.44 -3.82
CA LEU A 61 -16.70 1.51 -2.87
C LEU A 61 -16.13 2.87 -3.29
N LEU A 62 -14.89 2.91 -3.78
CA LEU A 62 -14.21 4.16 -4.13
C LEU A 62 -14.63 4.67 -5.52
N VAL A 63 -15.90 5.01 -5.64
CA VAL A 63 -16.50 5.62 -6.84
C VAL A 63 -16.92 7.04 -6.51
N HIS A 64 -16.20 8.05 -7.06
CA HIS A 64 -16.47 9.46 -6.79
C HIS A 64 -15.98 10.36 -7.95
N PRO A 65 -16.62 11.53 -8.23
CA PRO A 65 -16.22 12.42 -9.33
C PRO A 65 -14.77 12.96 -9.24
N LEU A 66 -14.17 12.98 -8.06
CA LEU A 66 -12.77 13.38 -7.85
C LEU A 66 -11.79 12.22 -8.08
N ILE A 67 -12.25 10.97 -8.16
CA ILE A 67 -11.45 9.79 -8.48
C ILE A 67 -11.59 9.50 -9.97
N GLN A 68 -10.48 9.50 -10.68
CA GLN A 68 -10.46 9.20 -12.13
C GLN A 68 -10.40 7.69 -12.38
N GLU A 69 -9.59 6.98 -11.61
CA GLU A 69 -9.41 5.54 -11.69
C GLU A 69 -8.74 4.98 -10.42
N ILE A 70 -8.86 3.68 -10.21
CA ILE A 70 -8.07 2.95 -9.20
C ILE A 70 -7.05 2.09 -9.93
N ARG A 71 -5.76 2.37 -9.74
CA ARG A 71 -4.63 1.60 -10.24
C ARG A 71 -4.13 0.61 -9.20
N GLY A 72 -3.44 -0.43 -9.66
CA GLY A 72 -2.80 -1.41 -8.78
C GLY A 72 -3.45 -2.78 -8.82
N LYS A 73 -3.02 -3.66 -7.89
CA LYS A 73 -3.49 -5.03 -7.78
C LYS A 73 -3.48 -5.48 -6.31
N GLY A 74 -4.47 -6.30 -5.92
CA GLY A 74 -4.64 -6.75 -4.55
C GLY A 74 -4.80 -5.57 -3.60
N LEU A 75 -4.04 -5.54 -2.52
CA LEU A 75 -4.01 -4.44 -1.55
C LEU A 75 -2.85 -3.46 -1.77
N MET A 76 -2.33 -3.37 -2.98
CA MET A 76 -1.39 -2.33 -3.40
C MET A 76 -2.09 -1.45 -4.45
N LEU A 77 -2.90 -0.50 -3.98
CA LEU A 77 -3.78 0.32 -4.79
C LEU A 77 -3.39 1.81 -4.71
N ALA A 78 -3.76 2.53 -5.75
CA ALA A 78 -3.68 3.98 -5.83
C ALA A 78 -4.98 4.55 -6.40
N ALA A 79 -5.65 5.42 -5.64
CA ALA A 79 -6.77 6.19 -6.16
C ALA A 79 -6.25 7.45 -6.84
N MET A 80 -6.45 7.54 -8.16
CA MET A 80 -5.98 8.65 -8.96
C MET A 80 -6.97 9.80 -8.92
N THR A 81 -6.50 10.99 -8.55
CA THR A 81 -7.28 12.24 -8.56
C THR A 81 -6.92 13.11 -9.76
N LYS A 82 -7.65 14.21 -9.93
CA LYS A 82 -7.42 15.16 -11.06
C LYS A 82 -6.20 16.06 -10.86
N SER A 83 -5.72 16.24 -9.61
CA SER A 83 -4.55 17.09 -9.33
C SER A 83 -3.90 16.71 -8.00
N ALA A 84 -2.63 17.07 -7.86
CA ALA A 84 -1.88 16.90 -6.61
C ALA A 84 -2.49 17.70 -5.44
N ASP A 85 -3.10 18.85 -5.71
CA ASP A 85 -3.76 19.65 -4.67
C ASP A 85 -4.97 18.91 -4.07
N ILE A 86 -5.80 18.29 -4.93
CA ILE A 86 -6.91 17.44 -4.47
C ILE A 86 -6.38 16.26 -3.64
N THR A 87 -5.36 15.56 -4.14
CA THR A 87 -4.71 14.46 -3.39
C THR A 87 -4.26 14.91 -2.02
N ASN A 88 -3.53 16.03 -1.95
CA ASN A 88 -3.01 16.56 -0.70
C ASN A 88 -4.12 16.93 0.28
N GLU A 89 -5.15 17.62 -0.19
CA GLU A 89 -6.28 18.03 0.66
C GLU A 89 -7.05 16.82 1.20
N VAL A 90 -7.30 15.79 0.36
CA VAL A 90 -7.97 14.55 0.79
C VAL A 90 -7.15 13.85 1.87
N ILE A 91 -5.84 13.67 1.67
CA ILE A 91 -4.98 12.96 2.63
C ILE A 91 -4.98 13.68 3.98
N LEU A 92 -4.80 15.00 4.01
CA LEU A 92 -4.75 15.78 5.24
C LEU A 92 -6.10 15.76 5.99
N LYS A 93 -7.21 15.95 5.28
CA LYS A 93 -8.54 15.90 5.90
C LYS A 93 -8.94 14.51 6.39
N CYS A 94 -8.52 13.45 5.70
CA CYS A 94 -8.72 12.09 6.18
C CYS A 94 -7.95 11.84 7.48
N GLN A 95 -6.75 12.40 7.62
CA GLN A 95 -5.98 12.31 8.85
C GLN A 95 -6.71 12.97 10.02
N ASP A 96 -7.35 14.14 9.82
CA ASP A 96 -8.16 14.80 10.84
C ASP A 96 -9.37 13.95 11.28
N LYS A 97 -9.86 13.07 10.40
CA LYS A 97 -10.94 12.11 10.69
C LYS A 97 -10.42 10.74 11.19
N GLY A 98 -9.13 10.60 11.46
CA GLY A 98 -8.52 9.39 12.01
C GLY A 98 -8.08 8.35 10.98
N LEU A 99 -8.18 8.64 9.68
CA LEU A 99 -7.71 7.76 8.61
C LEU A 99 -6.35 8.22 8.07
N ILE A 100 -5.31 7.42 8.30
CA ILE A 100 -3.96 7.71 7.80
C ILE A 100 -3.83 7.17 6.38
N LEU A 101 -3.77 8.09 5.42
CA LEU A 101 -3.42 7.82 4.03
C LEU A 101 -2.01 8.35 3.73
N PHE A 102 -1.47 8.04 2.55
CA PHE A 102 -0.14 8.50 2.18
C PHE A 102 -0.05 8.87 0.69
N TRP A 103 0.89 9.74 0.37
CA TRP A 103 1.24 10.13 -1.01
C TRP A 103 2.03 9.02 -1.71
N LEU A 104 2.00 9.01 -3.03
CA LEU A 104 2.99 8.31 -3.84
C LEU A 104 4.12 9.27 -4.21
N LEU A 105 5.38 8.86 -3.94
CA LEU A 105 6.55 9.74 -4.08
C LEU A 105 6.78 10.28 -5.50
N PHE A 106 6.39 9.51 -6.51
CA PHE A 106 6.64 9.84 -7.92
C PHE A 106 5.35 10.15 -8.70
N GLU A 107 4.19 10.16 -8.04
CA GLU A 107 2.89 10.45 -8.64
C GLU A 107 2.04 11.28 -7.67
N GLY A 108 2.10 12.60 -7.82
CA GLY A 108 1.42 13.53 -6.92
C GLY A 108 -0.10 13.46 -6.96
N CYS A 109 -0.69 12.95 -8.04
CA CYS A 109 -2.14 12.80 -8.19
C CYS A 109 -2.67 11.48 -7.60
N ALA A 110 -1.87 10.73 -6.86
CA ALA A 110 -2.24 9.42 -6.36
C ALA A 110 -2.33 9.36 -4.84
N ILE A 111 -3.46 8.92 -4.33
CA ILE A 111 -3.66 8.54 -2.94
C ILE A 111 -3.27 7.07 -2.82
N ARG A 112 -2.23 6.78 -2.03
CA ARG A 112 -1.78 5.41 -1.79
C ARG A 112 -2.72 4.69 -0.82
N ILE A 113 -3.17 3.50 -1.21
CA ILE A 113 -4.02 2.61 -0.42
C ILE A 113 -3.29 1.27 -0.30
N THR A 114 -2.61 1.07 0.83
CA THR A 114 -1.80 -0.12 1.10
C THR A 114 -2.02 -0.61 2.53
N PRO A 115 -3.24 -1.05 2.87
CA PRO A 115 -3.53 -1.58 4.21
C PRO A 115 -2.82 -2.93 4.41
N PRO A 116 -2.72 -3.42 5.65
CA PRO A 116 -2.23 -4.76 5.91
C PRO A 116 -3.13 -5.82 5.25
N LEU A 117 -2.56 -6.97 4.89
CA LEU A 117 -3.33 -8.07 4.27
C LEU A 117 -4.47 -8.58 5.18
N THR A 118 -4.33 -8.40 6.49
CA THR A 118 -5.30 -8.81 7.52
C THR A 118 -6.46 -7.84 7.71
N ILE A 119 -6.51 -6.72 6.99
CA ILE A 119 -7.62 -5.75 7.10
C ILE A 119 -8.97 -6.43 6.92
N SER A 120 -9.94 -6.12 7.76
CA SER A 120 -11.31 -6.64 7.64
C SER A 120 -12.14 -5.88 6.60
N GLU A 121 -13.26 -6.46 6.16
CA GLU A 121 -14.19 -5.76 5.26
C GLU A 121 -14.84 -4.54 5.93
N GLU A 122 -15.10 -4.61 7.23
CA GLU A 122 -15.63 -3.49 8.02
C GLU A 122 -14.68 -2.31 8.00
N GLU A 123 -13.38 -2.54 8.26
CA GLU A 123 -12.37 -1.49 8.22
C GLU A 123 -12.19 -0.91 6.81
N ILE A 124 -12.31 -1.74 5.77
CA ILE A 124 -12.31 -1.26 4.37
C ILE A 124 -13.49 -0.33 4.13
N ARG A 125 -14.69 -0.70 4.55
CA ARG A 125 -15.90 0.12 4.39
C ARG A 125 -15.80 1.42 5.17
N GLU A 126 -15.33 1.37 6.39
CA GLU A 126 -15.10 2.56 7.23
C GLU A 126 -14.08 3.51 6.58
N GLY A 127 -12.92 3.02 6.18
CA GLY A 127 -11.90 3.83 5.53
C GLY A 127 -12.37 4.44 4.20
N CYS A 128 -13.07 3.67 3.37
CA CYS A 128 -13.66 4.19 2.13
C CYS A 128 -14.73 5.24 2.41
N SER A 129 -15.58 5.05 3.42
CA SER A 129 -16.60 6.03 3.82
C SER A 129 -15.98 7.38 4.22
N ILE A 130 -14.89 7.36 5.00
CA ILE A 130 -14.17 8.57 5.40
C ILE A 130 -13.59 9.29 4.17
N ILE A 131 -13.00 8.56 3.22
CA ILE A 131 -12.46 9.14 1.98
C ILE A 131 -13.57 9.84 1.19
N LEU A 132 -14.69 9.16 0.99
CA LEU A 132 -15.81 9.69 0.21
C LEU A 132 -16.45 10.90 0.88
N GLU A 133 -16.67 10.85 2.20
CA GLU A 133 -17.18 11.98 3.00
C GLU A 133 -16.29 13.23 2.85
N VAL A 134 -14.97 13.05 2.96
CA VAL A 134 -14.00 14.15 2.75
C VAL A 134 -14.11 14.72 1.34
N MET A 135 -14.22 13.87 0.32
CA MET A 135 -14.35 14.30 -1.07
C MET A 135 -15.67 15.04 -1.32
N ASP A 136 -16.79 14.58 -0.73
CA ASP A 136 -18.08 15.25 -0.79
C ASP A 136 -18.03 16.63 -0.12
N GLU A 137 -17.41 16.76 1.06
CA GLU A 137 -17.22 18.04 1.74
C GLU A 137 -16.40 19.03 0.89
N MET A 138 -15.43 18.55 0.13
CA MET A 138 -14.61 19.39 -0.74
C MET A 138 -15.42 19.90 -1.94
N MET A 139 -16.30 19.08 -2.51
CA MET A 139 -17.18 19.49 -3.62
C MET A 139 -18.24 20.50 -3.19
N ASN A 140 -18.76 20.39 -1.97
CA ASN A 140 -19.82 21.27 -1.46
C ASN A 140 -19.31 22.65 -0.99
N LYS A 141 -17.99 22.85 -0.92
CA LYS A 141 -17.37 24.14 -0.55
C LYS A 141 -17.07 25.06 -1.75
N ASN A 142 -17.23 24.54 -2.98
CA ASN A 142 -17.05 25.24 -4.24
C ASN A 142 -18.41 25.56 -4.88
#